data_2c8b5781296cf7a9b47a17835480a397
#
_entry.id   2c8b5781296cf7a9b47a17835480a397
#
_cell.length_a   1.000
_cell.length_b   1.000
_cell.length_c   1.000
_cell.angle_alpha   90.00
_cell.angle_beta   90.00
_cell.angle_gamma   90.00
#
_symmetry.space_group_name_H-M   'P 1'
#
loop_
_entity.id
_entity.type
_entity.pdbx_description
1 polymer ?
#
loop_
_entity_poly.entity_id
_entity_poly.type
_entity_poly.pdbx_seq_one_letter_code
_entity_poly.pdbx_strand_id
1 'polypeptide(L)'
;EFDRWLLENYVNPYNIDFKYRMEHIESDYTHNLVPTDFWLSVKLAKIVKHCWLEAYDEVGGLDFTRACAPKVIHLIGSASWDKGTYTLGTAEGGLKVTLYMGNWLDLTNVDRMNEYYFKVMHHEFAHILHQKKNYPVDYDKISAGNYTPTGWQNRKLAEVAPLGFVTPYAGS
;
A
#
# COMPACT_ATOMS: atom_id res chain seq x y z
N GLU A 1 -16.70 -15.13 -13.15
CA GLU A 1 -16.88 -15.47 -11.72
C GLU A 1 -16.10 -14.49 -10.82
N PHE A 2 -14.81 -14.25 -11.09
CA PHE A 2 -13.99 -13.35 -10.25
C PHE A 2 -14.46 -11.88 -10.34
N ASP A 3 -14.80 -11.37 -11.51
CA ASP A 3 -15.31 -9.99 -11.65
C ASP A 3 -16.61 -9.78 -10.85
N ARG A 4 -17.47 -10.82 -10.78
CA ARG A 4 -18.67 -10.79 -9.94
C ARG A 4 -18.31 -10.77 -8.45
N TRP A 5 -17.31 -11.55 -8.05
CA TRP A 5 -16.81 -11.52 -6.67
C TRP A 5 -16.25 -10.14 -6.29
N LEU A 6 -15.51 -9.49 -7.21
CA LEU A 6 -15.02 -8.12 -7.03
C LEU A 6 -16.16 -7.12 -6.89
N LEU A 7 -17.22 -7.25 -7.70
CA LEU A 7 -18.40 -6.40 -7.58
C LEU A 7 -19.03 -6.51 -6.19
N GLU A 8 -19.20 -7.74 -5.68
CA GLU A 8 -19.83 -8.00 -4.39
C GLU A 8 -18.96 -7.63 -3.19
N ASN A 9 -17.63 -7.69 -3.32
CA ASN A 9 -16.69 -7.55 -2.19
C ASN A 9 -15.90 -6.23 -2.17
N TYR A 10 -15.83 -5.51 -3.29
CA TYR A 10 -15.09 -4.25 -3.41
C TYR A 10 -15.97 -3.09 -3.87
N VAL A 11 -16.69 -3.27 -4.97
CA VAL A 11 -17.47 -2.18 -5.55
C VAL A 11 -18.67 -1.85 -4.68
N ASN A 12 -19.53 -2.82 -4.38
CA ASN A 12 -20.74 -2.60 -3.61
C ASN A 12 -20.47 -2.10 -2.18
N PRO A 13 -19.57 -2.73 -1.38
CA PRO A 13 -19.33 -2.29 -0.02
C PRO A 13 -18.50 -1.03 0.10
N TYR A 14 -17.49 -0.80 -0.78
CA TYR A 14 -16.47 0.24 -0.59
C TYR A 14 -16.39 1.26 -1.73
N ASN A 15 -17.07 1.02 -2.86
CA ASN A 15 -16.91 1.79 -4.09
C ASN A 15 -15.43 1.80 -4.55
N ILE A 16 -14.79 0.64 -4.51
CA ILE A 16 -13.41 0.43 -4.93
C ILE A 16 -13.41 -0.40 -6.21
N ASP A 17 -12.73 0.10 -7.25
CA ASP A 17 -12.40 -0.66 -8.46
C ASP A 17 -11.06 -1.38 -8.25
N PHE A 18 -11.10 -2.71 -8.20
CA PHE A 18 -9.91 -3.55 -8.05
C PHE A 18 -9.45 -4.03 -9.42
N LYS A 19 -8.46 -3.34 -9.99
CA LYS A 19 -7.92 -3.58 -11.32
C LYS A 19 -6.78 -4.60 -11.26
N TYR A 20 -7.02 -5.76 -11.83
CA TYR A 20 -6.02 -6.82 -11.95
C TYR A 20 -5.57 -7.06 -13.40
N ARG A 21 -6.28 -6.48 -14.37
CA ARG A 21 -5.89 -6.47 -15.79
C ARG A 21 -5.11 -5.20 -16.07
N MET A 22 -3.97 -5.33 -16.74
CA MET A 22 -3.25 -4.17 -17.25
C MET A 22 -3.93 -3.68 -18.52
N GLU A 23 -4.40 -2.43 -18.50
CA GLU A 23 -4.89 -1.72 -19.67
C GLU A 23 -3.78 -0.84 -20.23
N HIS A 24 -3.64 -0.81 -21.57
CA HIS A 24 -2.60 -0.03 -22.23
C HIS A 24 -2.62 1.46 -21.87
N ILE A 25 -3.79 2.02 -21.64
CA ILE A 25 -3.99 3.44 -21.32
C ILE A 25 -3.50 3.83 -19.92
N GLU A 26 -3.41 2.86 -19.00
CA GLU A 26 -3.01 3.08 -17.60
C GLU A 26 -1.60 2.58 -17.32
N SER A 27 -0.92 2.04 -18.32
CA SER A 27 0.44 1.53 -18.17
C SER A 27 1.45 2.66 -18.32
N ASP A 28 2.39 2.72 -17.42
CA ASP A 28 3.55 3.59 -17.55
C ASP A 28 4.47 3.02 -18.64
N TYR A 29 4.49 3.68 -19.79
CA TYR A 29 5.32 3.27 -20.93
C TYR A 29 6.82 3.46 -20.73
N THR A 30 7.22 4.13 -19.64
CA THR A 30 8.64 4.32 -19.31
C THR A 30 9.23 3.12 -18.58
N HIS A 31 8.39 2.20 -18.09
CA HIS A 31 8.80 1.02 -17.34
C HIS A 31 8.28 -0.26 -18.01
N ASN A 32 9.10 -1.31 -18.02
CA ASN A 32 8.69 -2.64 -18.48
C ASN A 32 7.86 -3.33 -17.40
N LEU A 33 6.56 -3.04 -17.36
CA LEU A 33 5.62 -3.65 -16.44
C LEU A 33 4.97 -4.89 -17.06
N VAL A 34 4.70 -5.91 -16.24
CA VAL A 34 3.97 -7.10 -16.64
C VAL A 34 2.71 -7.27 -15.79
N PRO A 35 1.64 -7.84 -16.35
CA PRO A 35 0.41 -8.08 -15.60
C PRO A 35 0.63 -9.11 -14.49
N THR A 36 -0.18 -9.02 -13.43
CA THR A 36 -0.24 -10.06 -12.41
C THR A 36 -0.93 -11.30 -12.97
N ASP A 37 -0.41 -12.48 -12.65
CA ASP A 37 -1.08 -13.76 -12.95
C ASP A 37 -2.51 -13.76 -12.40
N PHE A 38 -3.44 -14.35 -13.14
CA PHE A 38 -4.84 -14.34 -12.76
C PHE A 38 -5.10 -14.96 -11.38
N TRP A 39 -4.52 -16.13 -11.11
CA TRP A 39 -4.75 -16.81 -9.83
C TRP A 39 -4.07 -16.12 -8.66
N LEU A 40 -2.93 -15.48 -8.89
CA LEU A 40 -2.27 -14.63 -7.90
C LEU A 40 -3.09 -13.36 -7.64
N SER A 41 -3.70 -12.78 -8.67
CA SER A 41 -4.64 -11.65 -8.52
C SER A 41 -5.83 -12.00 -7.65
N VAL A 42 -6.43 -13.19 -7.84
CA VAL A 42 -7.55 -13.69 -7.01
C VAL A 42 -7.12 -13.82 -5.54
N LYS A 43 -5.93 -14.36 -5.29
CA LYS A 43 -5.39 -14.50 -3.93
C LYS A 43 -5.11 -13.15 -3.29
N LEU A 44 -4.44 -12.24 -4.03
CA LEU A 44 -4.15 -10.90 -3.54
C LEU A 44 -5.42 -10.11 -3.24
N ALA A 45 -6.44 -10.18 -4.08
CA ALA A 45 -7.70 -9.51 -3.79
C ALA A 45 -8.32 -9.99 -2.46
N LYS A 46 -8.29 -11.29 -2.17
CA LYS A 46 -8.79 -11.82 -0.90
C LYS A 46 -7.95 -11.35 0.29
N ILE A 47 -6.63 -11.32 0.14
CA ILE A 47 -5.70 -10.85 1.17
C ILE A 47 -5.91 -9.36 1.44
N VAL A 48 -5.95 -8.53 0.40
CA VAL A 48 -6.19 -7.09 0.50
C VAL A 48 -7.50 -6.81 1.21
N LYS A 49 -8.58 -7.51 0.83
CA LYS A 49 -9.86 -7.36 1.50
C LYS A 49 -9.75 -7.69 2.99
N HIS A 50 -9.25 -8.86 3.33
CA HIS A 50 -9.26 -9.36 4.70
C HIS A 50 -8.24 -8.65 5.60
N CYS A 51 -7.00 -8.52 5.15
CA CYS A 51 -5.92 -8.01 6.00
C CYS A 51 -5.82 -6.47 5.98
N TRP A 52 -6.49 -5.80 5.08
CA TRP A 52 -6.47 -4.35 5.00
C TRP A 52 -7.87 -3.74 5.21
N LEU A 53 -8.82 -3.92 4.28
CA LEU A 53 -10.12 -3.24 4.36
C LEU A 53 -10.92 -3.66 5.59
N GLU A 54 -11.07 -4.96 5.82
CA GLU A 54 -11.82 -5.48 6.97
C GLU A 54 -11.14 -5.16 8.31
N ALA A 55 -9.82 -5.08 8.35
CA ALA A 55 -9.10 -4.65 9.56
C ALA A 55 -9.42 -3.19 9.94
N TYR A 56 -9.58 -2.31 8.95
CA TYR A 56 -10.02 -0.93 9.19
C TYR A 56 -11.51 -0.83 9.49
N ASP A 57 -12.36 -1.70 8.91
CA ASP A 57 -13.78 -1.78 9.26
C ASP A 57 -13.98 -2.15 10.72
N GLU A 58 -13.19 -3.09 11.23
CA GLU A 58 -13.26 -3.55 12.62
C GLU A 58 -12.92 -2.43 13.61
N VAL A 59 -11.92 -1.60 13.30
CA VAL A 59 -11.44 -0.55 14.20
C VAL A 59 -12.15 0.79 13.99
N GLY A 60 -12.32 1.19 12.74
CA GLY A 60 -12.85 2.51 12.37
C GLY A 60 -14.32 2.52 11.94
N GLY A 61 -14.85 1.35 11.64
CA GLY A 61 -16.19 1.17 11.07
C GLY A 61 -16.20 1.34 9.55
N LEU A 62 -17.22 0.76 8.92
CA LEU A 62 -17.37 0.73 7.46
C LEU A 62 -17.41 2.13 6.83
N ASP A 63 -18.03 3.10 7.49
CA ASP A 63 -18.12 4.47 6.98
C ASP A 63 -16.78 5.17 6.96
N PHE A 64 -15.90 4.88 7.92
CA PHE A 64 -14.52 5.34 7.91
C PHE A 64 -13.76 4.77 6.73
N THR A 65 -13.84 3.46 6.51
CA THR A 65 -13.16 2.80 5.39
C THR A 65 -13.67 3.34 4.05
N ARG A 66 -14.98 3.49 3.88
CA ARG A 66 -15.60 4.08 2.68
C ARG A 66 -15.14 5.49 2.39
N ALA A 67 -15.01 6.31 3.42
CA ALA A 67 -14.60 7.71 3.29
C ALA A 67 -13.11 7.85 2.98
N CYS A 68 -12.28 6.96 3.52
CA CYS A 68 -10.83 7.09 3.50
C CYS A 68 -10.14 6.19 2.46
N ALA A 69 -10.68 5.01 2.15
CA ALA A 69 -10.06 4.07 1.22
C ALA A 69 -9.85 4.66 -0.18
N PRO A 70 -8.82 4.21 -0.92
CA PRO A 70 -8.67 4.56 -2.33
C PRO A 70 -9.88 4.11 -3.13
N LYS A 71 -10.10 4.73 -4.27
CA LYS A 71 -11.19 4.35 -5.18
C LYS A 71 -10.74 3.32 -6.23
N VAL A 72 -9.44 3.22 -6.42
CA VAL A 72 -8.82 2.25 -7.32
C VAL A 72 -7.68 1.55 -6.60
N ILE A 73 -7.65 0.23 -6.68
CA ILE A 73 -6.49 -0.60 -6.33
C ILE A 73 -6.05 -1.30 -7.60
N HIS A 74 -4.82 -1.05 -8.03
CA HIS A 74 -4.28 -1.58 -9.26
C HIS A 74 -3.14 -2.56 -8.97
N LEU A 75 -3.22 -3.78 -9.51
CA LEU A 75 -2.17 -4.80 -9.37
C LEU A 75 -1.26 -4.81 -10.59
N ILE A 76 0.04 -4.78 -10.33
CA ILE A 76 1.10 -4.97 -11.33
C ILE A 76 1.93 -6.20 -10.93
N GLY A 77 2.22 -7.06 -11.90
CA GLY A 77 2.91 -8.33 -11.64
C GLY A 77 4.40 -8.19 -11.37
N SER A 78 5.05 -7.19 -11.96
CA SER A 78 6.47 -6.89 -11.79
C SER A 78 6.73 -5.77 -10.78
N ALA A 79 8.00 -5.55 -10.43
CA ALA A 79 8.43 -4.30 -9.83
C ALA A 79 8.44 -3.17 -10.88
N SER A 80 8.34 -1.94 -10.42
CA SER A 80 8.66 -0.75 -11.22
C SER A 80 10.10 -0.35 -10.93
N TRP A 81 11.01 -0.56 -11.88
CA TRP A 81 12.42 -0.29 -11.74
C TRP A 81 12.77 1.08 -12.30
N ASP A 82 13.47 1.89 -11.51
CA ASP A 82 14.09 3.15 -11.97
C ASP A 82 15.52 3.25 -11.43
N LYS A 83 16.50 3.36 -12.34
CA LYS A 83 17.93 3.61 -12.04
C LYS A 83 18.52 2.73 -10.92
N GLY A 84 18.15 1.45 -10.89
CA GLY A 84 18.66 0.49 -9.91
C GLY A 84 17.90 0.43 -8.59
N THR A 85 16.87 1.21 -8.44
CA THR A 85 15.89 1.10 -7.35
C THR A 85 14.55 0.57 -7.88
N TYR A 86 13.70 0.08 -7.00
CA TYR A 86 12.37 -0.39 -7.39
C TYR A 86 11.31 0.11 -6.41
N THR A 87 10.14 0.35 -6.96
CA THR A 87 8.95 0.78 -6.22
C THR A 87 8.04 -0.42 -5.98
N LEU A 88 7.55 -0.56 -4.75
CA LEU A 88 6.63 -1.63 -4.33
C LEU A 88 5.17 -1.18 -4.29
N GLY A 89 4.93 0.11 -4.12
CA GLY A 89 3.61 0.71 -4.12
C GLY A 89 3.66 2.19 -4.43
N THR A 90 2.54 2.74 -4.84
CA THR A 90 2.33 4.18 -5.01
C THR A 90 0.91 4.55 -4.59
N ALA A 91 0.75 5.74 -4.03
CA ALA A 91 -0.54 6.36 -3.78
C ALA A 91 -0.67 7.63 -4.64
N GLU A 92 -1.50 7.57 -5.66
CA GLU A 92 -1.67 8.65 -6.63
C GLU A 92 -2.90 9.51 -6.27
N GLY A 93 -2.67 10.77 -5.91
CA GLY A 93 -3.72 11.76 -5.65
C GLY A 93 -4.71 11.37 -4.55
N GLY A 94 -4.36 10.45 -3.65
CA GLY A 94 -5.26 9.97 -2.60
C GLY A 94 -6.42 9.10 -3.10
N LEU A 95 -6.44 8.76 -4.38
CA LEU A 95 -7.55 8.03 -5.00
C LEU A 95 -7.17 6.64 -5.52
N LYS A 96 -5.93 6.44 -5.92
CA LYS A 96 -5.44 5.18 -6.49
C LYS A 96 -4.23 4.68 -5.72
N VAL A 97 -4.23 3.40 -5.39
CA VAL A 97 -3.07 2.67 -4.86
C VAL A 97 -2.67 1.62 -5.89
N THR A 98 -1.40 1.65 -6.31
CA THR A 98 -0.83 0.62 -7.16
C THR A 98 0.04 -0.30 -6.31
N LEU A 99 -0.17 -1.60 -6.40
CA LEU A 99 0.63 -2.63 -5.75
C LEU A 99 1.43 -3.38 -6.82
N TYR A 100 2.73 -3.32 -6.68
CA TYR A 100 3.67 -4.02 -7.57
C TYR A 100 4.02 -5.41 -7.02
N MET A 101 4.78 -6.18 -7.78
CA MET A 101 5.28 -7.50 -7.40
C MET A 101 4.19 -8.57 -7.21
N GLY A 102 3.01 -8.41 -7.83
CA GLY A 102 1.91 -9.37 -7.70
C GLY A 102 2.29 -10.81 -8.05
N ASN A 103 3.24 -11.00 -8.99
CA ASN A 103 3.72 -12.33 -9.38
C ASN A 103 4.71 -12.96 -8.40
N TRP A 104 5.12 -12.24 -7.36
CA TRP A 104 6.01 -12.74 -6.31
C TRP A 104 5.28 -13.21 -5.06
N LEU A 105 3.95 -13.22 -5.09
CA LEU A 105 3.13 -13.65 -3.97
C LEU A 105 3.45 -15.10 -3.59
N ASP A 106 3.87 -15.27 -2.35
CA ASP A 106 4.13 -16.58 -1.74
C ASP A 106 3.44 -16.65 -0.38
N LEU A 107 2.31 -17.36 -0.33
CA LEU A 107 1.48 -17.48 0.87
C LEU A 107 2.16 -18.29 2.00
N THR A 108 3.25 -18.97 1.71
CA THR A 108 4.01 -19.75 2.70
C THR A 108 5.12 -18.93 3.36
N ASN A 109 5.41 -17.73 2.83
CA ASN A 109 6.47 -16.85 3.32
C ASN A 109 5.88 -15.57 3.93
N VAL A 110 5.69 -15.59 5.24
CA VAL A 110 5.10 -14.47 6.00
C VAL A 110 5.96 -13.20 5.91
N ASP A 111 7.27 -13.33 5.95
CA ASP A 111 8.19 -12.18 5.87
C ASP A 111 8.07 -11.48 4.52
N ARG A 112 8.00 -12.27 3.42
CA ARG A 112 7.75 -11.74 2.08
C ARG A 112 6.39 -11.04 1.99
N MET A 113 5.35 -11.63 2.56
CA MET A 113 4.02 -11.01 2.57
C MET A 113 4.01 -9.69 3.34
N ASN A 114 4.69 -9.64 4.48
CA ASN A 114 4.83 -8.40 5.25
C ASN A 114 5.60 -7.33 4.47
N GLU A 115 6.73 -7.68 3.88
CA GLU A 115 7.60 -6.72 3.21
C GLU A 115 6.98 -6.14 1.94
N TYR A 116 6.42 -7.01 1.08
CA TYR A 116 5.98 -6.62 -0.26
C TYR A 116 4.52 -6.22 -0.35
N TYR A 117 3.66 -6.62 0.59
CA TYR A 117 2.22 -6.36 0.50
C TYR A 117 1.67 -5.63 1.73
N PHE A 118 1.74 -6.20 2.93
CA PHE A 118 1.07 -5.60 4.08
C PHE A 118 1.67 -4.24 4.45
N LYS A 119 2.99 -4.16 4.59
CA LYS A 119 3.68 -2.90 4.86
C LYS A 119 3.38 -1.85 3.80
N VAL A 120 3.39 -2.24 2.53
CA VAL A 120 3.13 -1.34 1.40
C VAL A 120 1.68 -0.83 1.44
N MET A 121 0.69 -1.71 1.59
CA MET A 121 -0.73 -1.32 1.66
C MET A 121 -0.98 -0.31 2.78
N HIS A 122 -0.47 -0.57 3.98
CA HIS A 122 -0.66 0.33 5.12
C HIS A 122 0.11 1.63 4.95
N HIS A 123 1.31 1.61 4.37
CA HIS A 123 2.10 2.80 4.07
C HIS A 123 1.38 3.73 3.09
N GLU A 124 0.91 3.20 1.97
CA GLU A 124 0.19 3.99 0.96
C GLU A 124 -1.16 4.52 1.52
N PHE A 125 -1.82 3.73 2.35
CA PHE A 125 -3.04 4.19 3.01
C PHE A 125 -2.77 5.30 4.04
N ALA A 126 -1.65 5.25 4.74
CA ALA A 126 -1.24 6.33 5.65
C ALA A 126 -1.05 7.66 4.90
N HIS A 127 -0.49 7.66 3.69
CA HIS A 127 -0.44 8.85 2.84
C HIS A 127 -1.83 9.41 2.52
N ILE A 128 -2.78 8.53 2.18
CA ILE A 128 -4.16 8.94 1.88
C ILE A 128 -4.85 9.52 3.12
N LEU A 129 -4.67 8.89 4.28
CA LEU A 129 -5.23 9.37 5.55
C LEU A 129 -4.67 10.74 5.91
N HIS A 130 -3.35 10.95 5.77
CA HIS A 130 -2.72 12.21 6.07
C HIS A 130 -3.20 13.34 5.16
N GLN A 131 -3.48 13.07 3.89
CA GLN A 131 -4.08 14.05 2.97
C GLN A 131 -5.50 14.46 3.37
N LYS A 132 -6.24 13.57 4.04
CA LYS A 132 -7.63 13.82 4.46
C LYS A 132 -7.75 14.36 5.88
N LYS A 133 -6.80 14.04 6.75
CA LYS A 133 -6.77 14.45 8.16
C LYS A 133 -5.35 14.84 8.56
N ASN A 134 -5.18 16.09 8.93
CA ASN A 134 -3.91 16.57 9.45
C ASN A 134 -3.60 15.90 10.80
N TYR A 135 -2.31 15.73 11.09
CA TYR A 135 -1.84 15.36 12.41
C TYR A 135 -2.16 16.44 13.44
N PRO A 136 -2.29 16.09 14.72
CA PRO A 136 -2.35 17.09 15.79
C PRO A 136 -1.14 18.04 15.73
N VAL A 137 -1.35 19.31 16.08
CA VAL A 137 -0.31 20.38 16.02
C VAL A 137 0.95 20.02 16.81
N ASP A 138 0.82 19.17 17.83
CA ASP A 138 1.93 18.75 18.68
C ASP A 138 2.67 17.50 18.15
N TYR A 139 2.19 16.90 17.05
CA TYR A 139 2.79 15.68 16.50
C TYR A 139 4.25 15.90 16.10
N ASP A 140 4.55 16.99 15.41
CA ASP A 140 5.90 17.33 14.95
C ASP A 140 6.88 17.60 16.10
N LYS A 141 6.38 17.91 17.30
CA LYS A 141 7.18 18.18 18.48
C LYS A 141 7.68 16.91 19.18
N ILE A 142 6.99 15.77 18.98
CA ILE A 142 7.28 14.50 19.70
C ILE A 142 8.71 14.04 19.42
N SER A 143 9.15 14.09 18.17
CA SER A 143 10.48 13.65 17.75
C SER A 143 11.31 14.81 17.17
N ALA A 144 10.99 16.06 17.55
CA ALA A 144 11.69 17.24 17.06
C ALA A 144 13.21 17.14 17.29
N GLY A 145 14.00 17.45 16.27
CA GLY A 145 15.46 17.36 16.30
C GLY A 145 16.04 15.98 16.05
N ASN A 146 15.22 14.93 15.98
CA ASN A 146 15.66 13.55 15.74
C ASN A 146 15.50 13.09 14.27
N TYR A 147 14.84 13.90 13.45
CA TYR A 147 14.65 13.60 12.03
C TYR A 147 15.97 13.62 11.27
N THR A 148 16.11 12.68 10.35
CA THR A 148 17.29 12.51 9.50
C THR A 148 16.83 12.36 8.05
N PRO A 149 16.52 13.46 7.35
CA PRO A 149 15.97 13.43 5.99
C PRO A 149 16.86 12.69 4.97
N THR A 150 18.16 12.67 5.22
CA THR A 150 19.14 11.96 4.40
C THR A 150 19.96 10.99 5.25
N GLY A 151 20.31 9.83 4.68
CA GLY A 151 21.15 8.86 5.38
C GLY A 151 20.39 7.94 6.35
N TRP A 152 19.06 8.01 6.42
CA TRP A 152 18.23 7.10 7.22
C TRP A 152 18.45 5.62 6.86
N GLN A 153 18.82 5.32 5.61
CA GLN A 153 19.12 3.97 5.12
C GLN A 153 20.29 3.30 5.86
N ASN A 154 21.19 4.11 6.44
CA ASN A 154 22.35 3.63 7.19
C ASN A 154 22.05 3.42 8.68
N ARG A 155 20.86 3.78 9.15
CA ARG A 155 20.45 3.63 10.56
C ARG A 155 19.77 2.28 10.81
N LYS A 156 19.93 1.76 12.01
CA LYS A 156 19.29 0.53 12.46
C LYS A 156 18.06 0.83 13.31
N LEU A 157 17.11 -0.12 13.35
CA LEU A 157 15.92 0.02 14.19
C LEU A 157 16.28 0.28 15.66
N ALA A 158 17.27 -0.41 16.19
CA ALA A 158 17.73 -0.23 17.58
C ALA A 158 18.25 1.19 17.89
N GLU A 159 18.67 1.95 16.88
CA GLU A 159 19.16 3.32 17.03
C GLU A 159 18.02 4.35 16.98
N VAL A 160 16.96 4.04 16.20
CA VAL A 160 15.87 5.00 15.97
C VAL A 160 14.66 4.77 16.87
N ALA A 161 14.44 3.55 17.35
CA ALA A 161 13.32 3.23 18.23
C ALA A 161 13.34 4.04 19.56
N PRO A 162 14.49 4.25 20.24
CA PRO A 162 14.57 5.11 21.43
C PRO A 162 14.25 6.58 21.13
N LEU A 163 14.33 7.00 19.86
CA LEU A 163 14.02 8.36 19.40
C LEU A 163 12.55 8.56 19.05
N GLY A 164 11.74 7.51 19.18
CA GLY A 164 10.30 7.52 18.87
C GLY A 164 9.93 7.12 17.45
N PHE A 165 10.86 6.60 16.67
CA PHE A 165 10.58 6.15 15.29
C PHE A 165 10.36 4.65 15.21
N VAL A 166 9.30 4.24 14.51
CA VAL A 166 8.96 2.82 14.29
C VAL A 166 9.87 2.13 13.27
N THR A 167 10.53 2.90 12.43
CA THR A 167 11.53 2.42 11.44
C THR A 167 12.56 3.53 11.20
N PRO A 168 13.75 3.21 10.65
CA PRO A 168 14.68 4.25 10.18
C PRO A 168 14.06 5.20 9.15
N TYR A 169 13.23 4.68 8.26
CA TYR A 169 12.51 5.47 7.25
C TYR A 169 11.49 6.45 7.86
N ALA A 170 10.88 6.12 8.99
CA ALA A 170 9.95 7.01 9.66
C ALA A 170 10.63 8.30 10.20
N GLY A 171 11.95 8.32 10.26
CA GLY A 171 12.74 9.48 10.67
C GLY A 171 13.28 10.32 9.50
N SER A 172 12.83 10.03 8.26
CA SER A 172 13.26 10.74 7.06
C SER A 172 12.48 12.04 6.79
#